data_b852e974858cb05e420e10192997b1a1
#
_entry.id   b852e974858cb05e420e10192997b1a1
#
_cell.length_a   1.000
_cell.length_b   1.000
_cell.length_c   1.000
_cell.angle_alpha   90.00
_cell.angle_beta   90.00
_cell.angle_gamma   90.00
#
_symmetry.space_group_name_H-M   'P 1'
#
loop_
_entity.id
_entity.type
_entity.pdbx_description
1 polymer ?
#
loop_
_entity_poly.entity_id
_entity_poly.type
_entity_poly.pdbx_seq_one_letter_code
_entity_poly.pdbx_strand_id
1 'polypeptide(L)'
;MDVQIRDATPEDIKEIKRILSFYFLEIEKVEKNLPEFKVAVLDKKIVGCACLDIGDIVELRSIAVLPNYRNRGIGSRLVDAVLHHASGLTDTVYLRTTSPVFFEKKGFMKLADEEKKVIWRDCVTCDKFIICRQTVMKRNNR
;
A
#
# COMPACT_ATOMS: atom_id res chain seq x y z
N MET A 1 22.91 -6.44 -3.63
CA MET A 1 22.35 -5.12 -3.30
C MET A 1 21.55 -5.20 -2.02
N ASP A 2 21.98 -4.45 -1.02
CA ASP A 2 21.35 -4.54 0.30
C ASP A 2 20.32 -3.45 0.47
N VAL A 3 19.07 -3.79 0.13
CA VAL A 3 17.93 -2.93 0.42
C VAL A 3 17.51 -3.14 1.86
N GLN A 4 17.38 -2.05 2.61
CA GLN A 4 16.85 -2.09 3.97
C GLN A 4 15.43 -1.58 4.00
N ILE A 5 14.56 -2.29 4.70
CA ILE A 5 13.19 -1.85 4.95
C ILE A 5 13.13 -1.36 6.40
N ARG A 6 12.70 -0.13 6.59
CA ARG A 6 12.59 0.45 7.94
C ARG A 6 11.35 1.32 8.07
N ASP A 7 11.05 1.70 9.30
CA ASP A 7 9.99 2.66 9.56
C ASP A 7 10.39 4.04 9.01
N ALA A 8 9.40 4.77 8.51
CA ALA A 8 9.61 6.14 8.06
C ALA A 8 9.79 7.08 9.25
N THR A 9 10.57 8.13 9.02
CA THR A 9 10.80 9.21 9.99
C THR A 9 10.35 10.53 9.36
N PRO A 10 10.19 11.61 10.17
CA PRO A 10 9.80 12.92 9.62
C PRO A 10 10.72 13.43 8.50
N GLU A 11 12.00 13.09 8.54
CA GLU A 11 12.96 13.48 7.50
C GLU A 11 12.63 12.83 6.14
N ASP A 12 11.87 11.74 6.14
CA ASP A 12 11.54 11.00 4.93
C ASP A 12 10.32 11.57 4.20
N ILE A 13 9.56 12.46 4.83
CA ILE A 13 8.27 12.94 4.30
C ILE A 13 8.42 13.50 2.88
N LYS A 14 9.42 14.34 2.66
CA LYS A 14 9.63 14.97 1.35
C LYS A 14 9.85 13.93 0.25
N GLU A 15 10.69 12.94 0.51
CA GLU A 15 10.99 11.91 -0.47
C GLU A 15 9.81 10.97 -0.68
N ILE A 16 9.07 10.64 0.38
CA ILE A 16 7.85 9.84 0.26
C ILE A 16 6.86 10.56 -0.65
N LYS A 17 6.61 11.86 -0.42
CA LYS A 17 5.69 12.63 -1.26
C LYS A 17 6.17 12.69 -2.71
N ARG A 18 7.48 12.82 -2.92
CA ARG A 18 8.05 12.86 -4.28
C ARG A 18 7.79 11.55 -5.02
N ILE A 19 8.01 10.41 -4.36
CA ILE A 19 7.78 9.09 -4.95
C ILE A 19 6.30 8.87 -5.26
N LEU A 20 5.43 9.19 -4.31
CA LEU A 20 3.99 9.05 -4.50
C LEU A 20 3.48 9.95 -5.63
N SER A 21 3.95 11.20 -5.68
CA SER A 21 3.56 12.14 -6.73
C SER A 21 3.99 11.65 -8.12
N PHE A 22 5.11 10.97 -8.22
CA PHE A 22 5.58 10.40 -9.48
C PHE A 22 4.53 9.45 -10.08
N TYR A 23 3.81 8.73 -9.23
CA TYR A 23 2.77 7.78 -9.66
C TYR A 23 1.36 8.35 -9.54
N PHE A 24 1.22 9.67 -9.34
CA PHE A 24 -0.07 10.34 -9.18
C PHE A 24 -0.88 9.79 -8.00
N LEU A 25 -0.19 9.33 -6.95
CA LEU A 25 -0.82 8.85 -5.74
C LEU A 25 -1.05 10.00 -4.75
N GLU A 26 -2.01 9.81 -3.84
CA GLU A 26 -2.37 10.82 -2.86
C GLU A 26 -1.21 11.10 -1.89
N ILE A 27 -0.95 12.39 -1.62
CA ILE A 27 0.12 12.80 -0.70
C ILE A 27 -0.39 13.56 0.53
N GLU A 28 -1.66 13.90 0.58
CA GLU A 28 -2.22 14.77 1.61
C GLU A 28 -2.19 14.14 3.00
N LYS A 29 -2.19 12.82 3.08
CA LYS A 29 -2.23 12.10 4.34
C LYS A 29 -0.88 11.55 4.80
N VAL A 30 0.21 11.92 4.12
CA VAL A 30 1.54 11.36 4.45
C VAL A 30 1.92 11.69 5.88
N GLU A 31 1.80 12.94 6.29
CA GLU A 31 2.15 13.35 7.65
C GLU A 31 1.30 12.63 8.71
N LYS A 32 -0.01 12.54 8.47
CA LYS A 32 -0.94 11.89 9.38
C LYS A 32 -0.63 10.41 9.55
N ASN A 33 -0.31 9.74 8.45
CA ASN A 33 -0.10 8.29 8.44
C ASN A 33 1.38 7.91 8.57
N LEU A 34 2.26 8.86 8.86
CA LEU A 34 3.69 8.60 8.89
C LEU A 34 4.09 7.40 9.75
N PRO A 35 3.51 7.19 10.96
CA PRO A 35 3.87 6.02 11.76
C PRO A 35 3.58 4.68 11.09
N GLU A 36 2.72 4.68 10.06
CA GLU A 36 2.32 3.47 9.35
C GLU A 36 3.08 3.27 8.05
N PHE A 37 4.04 4.16 7.72
CA PHE A 37 4.84 4.04 6.51
C PHE A 37 6.09 3.21 6.76
N LYS A 38 6.37 2.31 5.82
CA LYS A 38 7.67 1.65 5.69
C LYS A 38 8.35 2.22 4.45
N VAL A 39 9.65 2.38 4.52
CA VAL A 39 10.45 2.84 3.38
C VAL A 39 11.53 1.81 3.05
N ALA A 40 11.86 1.73 1.77
CA ALA A 40 12.97 0.93 1.27
C ALA A 40 14.15 1.85 0.99
N VAL A 41 15.29 1.55 1.59
CA VAL A 41 16.49 2.38 1.48
C VAL A 41 17.60 1.58 0.80
N LEU A 42 18.19 2.16 -0.23
CA LEU A 42 19.32 1.58 -0.95
C LEU A 42 20.37 2.68 -1.13
N ASP A 43 21.59 2.40 -0.64
CA ASP A 43 22.70 3.37 -0.70
C ASP A 43 22.29 4.73 -0.13
N LYS A 44 21.68 4.74 1.04
CA LYS A 44 21.23 5.92 1.77
C LYS A 44 20.10 6.70 1.06
N LYS A 45 19.52 6.13 0.01
CA LYS A 45 18.46 6.77 -0.76
C LYS A 45 17.15 6.00 -0.59
N ILE A 46 16.05 6.72 -0.38
CA ILE A 46 14.73 6.11 -0.35
C ILE A 46 14.30 5.81 -1.79
N VAL A 47 14.03 4.55 -2.08
CA VAL A 47 13.67 4.08 -3.42
C VAL A 47 12.26 3.52 -3.50
N GLY A 48 11.57 3.39 -2.37
CA GLY A 48 10.20 2.92 -2.33
C GLY A 48 9.56 3.13 -0.99
N CYS A 49 8.24 2.99 -0.95
CA CYS A 49 7.46 3.12 0.28
C CYS A 49 6.18 2.30 0.20
N ALA A 50 5.60 2.03 1.36
CA ALA A 50 4.28 1.42 1.49
C ALA A 50 3.68 1.83 2.83
N CYS A 51 2.35 1.85 2.92
CA CYS A 51 1.65 2.38 4.08
C CYS A 51 0.38 1.58 4.38
N LEU A 52 0.03 1.51 5.67
CA LEU A 52 -1.32 1.12 6.09
C LEU A 52 -2.15 2.38 6.33
N ASP A 53 -3.38 2.39 5.87
CA ASP A 53 -4.37 3.40 6.23
C ASP A 53 -5.29 2.74 7.26
N ILE A 54 -5.20 3.20 8.51
CA ILE A 54 -5.94 2.62 9.62
C ILE A 54 -7.17 3.47 9.89
N GLY A 55 -8.34 2.93 9.60
CA GLY A 55 -9.64 3.56 9.85
C GLY A 55 -10.62 2.49 10.29
N ASP A 56 -11.87 2.58 9.84
CA ASP A 56 -12.88 1.55 10.11
C ASP A 56 -12.42 0.18 9.59
N ILE A 57 -11.66 0.20 8.50
CA ILE A 57 -10.94 -0.95 8.00
C ILE A 57 -9.46 -0.59 7.90
N VAL A 58 -8.61 -1.61 7.85
CA VAL A 58 -7.16 -1.42 7.64
C VAL A 58 -6.87 -1.74 6.18
N GLU A 59 -6.31 -0.76 5.48
CA GLU A 59 -6.07 -0.86 4.03
C GLU A 59 -4.59 -0.65 3.74
N LEU A 60 -4.02 -1.54 2.93
CA LEU A 60 -2.66 -1.38 2.41
C LEU A 60 -2.72 -0.37 1.26
N ARG A 61 -2.00 0.74 1.38
CA ARG A 61 -2.06 1.84 0.42
C ARG A 61 -0.67 2.37 0.10
N SER A 62 -0.63 3.22 -0.92
CA SER A 62 0.55 4.05 -1.23
C SER A 62 1.82 3.23 -1.48
N ILE A 63 1.70 2.07 -2.11
CA ILE A 63 2.85 1.24 -2.47
C ILE A 63 3.47 1.81 -3.74
N ALA A 64 4.74 2.18 -3.67
CA ALA A 64 5.45 2.72 -4.82
C ALA A 64 6.93 2.39 -4.73
N VAL A 65 7.52 2.01 -5.87
CA VAL A 65 8.96 1.80 -6.02
C VAL A 65 9.40 2.59 -7.24
N LEU A 66 10.49 3.34 -7.12
CA LEU A 66 11.00 4.14 -8.24
C LEU A 66 11.30 3.25 -9.45
N PRO A 67 11.07 3.76 -10.69
CA PRO A 67 11.17 2.92 -11.89
C PRO A 67 12.50 2.17 -12.05
N ASN A 68 13.62 2.84 -11.75
CA ASN A 68 14.94 2.23 -11.90
C ASN A 68 15.21 1.10 -10.91
N TYR A 69 14.34 0.93 -9.92
CA TYR A 69 14.51 -0.07 -8.85
C TYR A 69 13.44 -1.14 -8.89
N ARG A 70 12.59 -1.15 -9.91
CA ARG A 70 11.54 -2.16 -10.07
C ARG A 70 12.13 -3.50 -10.48
N ASN A 71 11.34 -4.58 -10.29
CA ASN A 71 11.72 -5.95 -10.65
C ASN A 71 12.93 -6.48 -9.87
N ARG A 72 13.17 -5.97 -8.66
CA ARG A 72 14.25 -6.41 -7.78
C ARG A 72 13.73 -6.94 -6.44
N GLY A 73 12.43 -7.17 -6.34
CA GLY A 73 11.82 -7.68 -5.12
C GLY A 73 11.60 -6.65 -4.03
N ILE A 74 11.84 -5.37 -4.29
CA ILE A 74 11.69 -4.31 -3.28
C ILE A 74 10.22 -4.15 -2.87
N GLY A 75 9.31 -4.10 -3.85
CA GLY A 75 7.88 -4.00 -3.56
C GLY A 75 7.39 -5.17 -2.73
N SER A 76 7.86 -6.38 -3.03
CA SER A 76 7.53 -7.58 -2.28
C SER A 76 7.97 -7.47 -0.82
N ARG A 77 9.20 -6.99 -0.58
CA ARG A 77 9.72 -6.81 0.78
C ARG A 77 8.95 -5.72 1.55
N LEU A 78 8.58 -4.64 0.87
CA LEU A 78 7.77 -3.58 1.47
C LEU A 78 6.41 -4.12 1.90
N VAL A 79 5.75 -4.86 1.03
CA VAL A 79 4.45 -5.47 1.35
C VAL A 79 4.58 -6.42 2.54
N ASP A 80 5.61 -7.28 2.54
CA ASP A 80 5.82 -8.21 3.66
C ASP A 80 6.02 -7.47 4.99
N ALA A 81 6.78 -6.38 4.99
CA ALA A 81 7.01 -5.58 6.20
C ALA A 81 5.72 -4.94 6.70
N VAL A 82 4.91 -4.39 5.79
CA VAL A 82 3.63 -3.78 6.15
C VAL A 82 2.66 -4.85 6.67
N LEU A 83 2.60 -6.01 6.03
CA LEU A 83 1.73 -7.10 6.47
C LEU A 83 2.14 -7.65 7.84
N HIS A 84 3.44 -7.74 8.09
CA HIS A 84 3.93 -8.13 9.42
C HIS A 84 3.47 -7.15 10.49
N HIS A 85 3.59 -5.85 10.21
CA HIS A 85 3.10 -4.81 11.12
C HIS A 85 1.58 -4.92 11.31
N ALA A 86 0.83 -5.12 10.22
CA ALA A 86 -0.63 -5.25 10.27
C ALA A 86 -1.09 -6.43 11.10
N SER A 87 -0.33 -7.53 11.12
CA SER A 87 -0.72 -8.74 11.85
C SER A 87 -0.86 -8.50 13.36
N GLY A 88 -0.19 -7.48 13.89
CA GLY A 88 -0.35 -7.08 15.29
C GLY A 88 -1.50 -6.12 15.54
N LEU A 89 -2.17 -5.64 14.50
CA LEU A 89 -3.19 -4.61 14.59
C LEU A 89 -4.59 -5.08 14.19
N THR A 90 -4.70 -6.01 13.26
CA THR A 90 -5.97 -6.38 12.65
C THR A 90 -5.94 -7.82 12.16
N ASP A 91 -7.12 -8.42 12.06
CA ASP A 91 -7.29 -9.76 11.49
C ASP A 91 -7.39 -9.74 9.96
N THR A 92 -7.74 -8.60 9.38
CA THR A 92 -7.98 -8.52 7.93
C THR A 92 -7.42 -7.22 7.37
N VAL A 93 -6.69 -7.33 6.26
CA VAL A 93 -6.16 -6.19 5.51
C VAL A 93 -6.83 -6.16 4.15
N TYR A 94 -7.25 -4.98 3.72
CA TYR A 94 -7.87 -4.75 2.42
C TYR A 94 -6.95 -3.96 1.52
N LEU A 95 -7.16 -4.04 0.21
CA LEU A 95 -6.47 -3.18 -0.75
C LEU A 95 -7.26 -3.08 -2.06
N ARG A 96 -6.90 -2.09 -2.86
CA ARG A 96 -7.36 -1.92 -4.24
C ARG A 96 -6.13 -1.93 -5.13
N THR A 97 -6.18 -2.70 -6.23
CA THR A 97 -5.00 -2.85 -7.09
C THR A 97 -5.37 -3.09 -8.54
N THR A 98 -4.49 -2.69 -9.44
CA THR A 98 -4.54 -3.09 -10.84
C THR A 98 -3.61 -4.30 -11.12
N SER A 99 -2.96 -4.82 -10.07
CA SER A 99 -2.02 -5.94 -10.18
C SER A 99 -2.42 -7.09 -9.25
N PRO A 100 -3.61 -7.69 -9.43
CA PRO A 100 -4.11 -8.69 -8.49
C PRO A 100 -3.24 -9.94 -8.37
N VAL A 101 -2.57 -10.36 -9.44
CA VAL A 101 -1.73 -11.57 -9.41
C VAL A 101 -0.60 -11.43 -8.38
N PHE A 102 0.03 -10.24 -8.32
CA PHE A 102 1.08 -9.98 -7.34
C PHE A 102 0.57 -10.19 -5.91
N PHE A 103 -0.62 -9.66 -5.61
CA PHE A 103 -1.18 -9.76 -4.26
C PHE A 103 -1.80 -11.12 -3.95
N GLU A 104 -2.25 -11.86 -4.97
CA GLU A 104 -2.68 -13.24 -4.75
C GLU A 104 -1.53 -14.08 -4.21
N LYS A 105 -0.32 -13.85 -4.70
CA LYS A 105 0.89 -14.52 -4.21
C LYS A 105 1.22 -14.14 -2.76
N LYS A 106 0.67 -13.03 -2.26
CA LYS A 106 0.84 -12.57 -0.88
C LYS A 106 -0.32 -13.02 0.03
N GLY A 107 -1.21 -13.86 -0.47
CA GLY A 107 -2.31 -14.40 0.33
C GLY A 107 -3.60 -13.60 0.26
N PHE A 108 -3.68 -12.62 -0.62
CA PHE A 108 -4.91 -11.85 -0.82
C PHE A 108 -5.86 -12.60 -1.74
N MET A 109 -7.16 -12.37 -1.53
CA MET A 109 -8.21 -12.91 -2.38
C MET A 109 -9.13 -11.77 -2.83
N LYS A 110 -9.72 -11.94 -4.03
CA LYS A 110 -10.63 -10.93 -4.59
C LYS A 110 -11.94 -10.90 -3.81
N LEU A 111 -12.49 -9.69 -3.63
CA LEU A 111 -13.82 -9.52 -3.06
C LEU A 111 -14.88 -9.56 -4.15
N ALA A 112 -16.08 -10.04 -3.78
CA ALA A 112 -17.25 -9.93 -4.64
C ALA A 112 -17.70 -8.45 -4.73
N ASP A 113 -18.42 -8.10 -5.79
CA ASP A 113 -18.86 -6.71 -6.03
C ASP A 113 -19.70 -6.14 -4.87
N GLU A 114 -20.52 -6.99 -4.26
CA GLU A 114 -21.33 -6.57 -3.11
C GLU A 114 -20.47 -6.17 -1.92
N GLU A 115 -19.37 -6.88 -1.69
CA GLU A 115 -18.44 -6.57 -0.60
C GLU A 115 -17.72 -5.25 -0.85
N LYS A 116 -17.44 -4.91 -2.12
CA LYS A 116 -16.83 -3.62 -2.46
C LYS A 116 -17.70 -2.46 -2.00
N LYS A 117 -19.01 -2.55 -2.18
CA LYS A 117 -19.97 -1.49 -1.82
C LYS A 117 -19.99 -1.25 -0.32
N VAL A 118 -19.82 -2.30 0.48
CA VAL A 118 -19.81 -2.19 1.95
C VAL A 118 -18.50 -1.56 2.43
N ILE A 119 -17.36 -1.96 1.84
CA ILE A 119 -16.03 -1.58 2.32
C ILE A 119 -15.65 -0.18 1.85
N TRP A 120 -15.95 0.16 0.59
CA TRP A 120 -15.59 1.47 0.01
C TRP A 120 -16.85 2.25 -0.34
N ARG A 121 -17.50 2.83 0.68
CA ARG A 121 -18.71 3.65 0.48
C ARG A 121 -18.46 4.85 -0.41
N ASP A 122 -17.28 5.44 -0.33
CA ASP A 122 -16.86 6.55 -1.19
C ASP A 122 -16.81 6.14 -2.66
N CYS A 123 -16.49 4.89 -2.95
CA CYS A 123 -16.48 4.38 -4.31
C CYS A 123 -17.88 4.27 -4.91
N VAL A 124 -18.91 4.07 -4.08
CA VAL A 124 -20.29 4.00 -4.56
C VAL A 124 -20.75 5.33 -5.15
N THR A 125 -20.27 6.45 -4.60
CA THR A 125 -20.59 7.79 -5.10
C THR A 125 -19.58 8.30 -6.13
N CYS A 126 -18.53 7.53 -6.40
CA CYS A 126 -17.53 7.90 -7.40
C CYS A 126 -18.07 7.63 -8.81
N ASP A 127 -17.89 8.61 -9.71
CA ASP A 127 -18.32 8.47 -11.11
C ASP A 127 -17.68 7.29 -11.81
N LYS A 128 -16.51 6.85 -11.33
CA LYS A 128 -15.76 5.76 -11.92
C LYS A 128 -16.05 4.39 -11.30
N PHE A 129 -17.01 4.31 -10.38
CA PHE A 129 -17.24 3.07 -9.62
C PHE A 129 -17.49 1.86 -10.54
N ILE A 130 -18.32 2.04 -11.56
CA ILE A 130 -18.70 0.96 -12.49
C ILE A 130 -17.54 0.61 -13.44
N ILE A 131 -16.74 1.62 -13.85
CA ILE A 131 -15.68 1.45 -14.84
C ILE A 131 -14.28 1.33 -14.23
N CYS A 132 -14.19 1.41 -12.90
CA CYS A 132 -12.91 1.32 -12.21
C CYS A 132 -12.33 -0.09 -12.39
N ARG A 133 -11.10 -0.14 -12.89
CA ARG A 133 -10.40 -1.41 -13.17
C ARG A 133 -9.64 -1.96 -11.98
N GLN A 134 -9.68 -1.26 -10.85
CA GLN A 134 -9.04 -1.76 -9.64
C GLN A 134 -9.79 -2.98 -9.11
N THR A 135 -9.03 -3.99 -8.75
CA THR A 135 -9.53 -5.17 -8.06
C THR A 135 -9.45 -4.93 -6.56
N VAL A 136 -10.55 -5.17 -5.88
CA VAL A 136 -10.60 -5.06 -4.42
C VAL A 136 -10.26 -6.42 -3.83
N MET A 137 -9.34 -6.46 -2.88
CA MET A 137 -8.85 -7.70 -2.30
C MET A 137 -8.77 -7.61 -0.78
N LYS A 138 -8.79 -8.77 -0.13
CA LYS A 138 -8.57 -8.86 1.30
C LYS A 138 -7.61 -10.01 1.63
N ARG A 139 -6.93 -9.91 2.76
CA ARG A 139 -6.09 -10.96 3.32
C ARG A 139 -6.41 -11.13 4.79
N ASN A 140 -6.67 -12.37 5.20
CA ASN A 140 -6.84 -12.69 6.62
C ASN A 140 -5.46 -13.00 7.21
N ASN A 141 -5.16 -12.39 8.35
CA ASN A 141 -3.87 -12.55 9.02
C ASN A 141 -3.80 -13.77 9.92
N ARG A 142 -4.85 -14.59 9.93
CA ARG A 142 -4.91 -15.81 10.72
C ARG A 142 -5.08 -17.05 9.86
#